data_6c5a564ac8d8c932b217fd1f8bd46c8d
#
_entry.id   6c5a564ac8d8c932b217fd1f8bd46c8d
#
_cell.length_a   1.000
_cell.length_b   1.000
_cell.length_c   1.000
_cell.angle_alpha   90.00
_cell.angle_beta   90.00
_cell.angle_gamma   90.00
#
_symmetry.space_group_name_H-M   'P 1'
#
loop_
_entity.id
_entity.type
_entity.pdbx_description
1 polymer ?
#
loop_
_entity_poly.entity_id
_entity_poly.type
_entity_poly.pdbx_seq_one_letter_code
_entity_poly.pdbx_strand_id
1 'polypeptide(L)'
;MEAIIFQTHIQQDTSEDENSREELGLDDGWYATARELRCDPTVALARAILGAPIIKTPWRVQGSNERAVDILKKTLVPLQNTIMRDAVNSGIDYGWQAWETRPQDVDGLKFLRMKQLKHEYTKVYLDKQGLPLGVSNEAPNEAHKIDLFAPNYALTAANEEYGSPIGKPLLKNVENAMARYEEAEEAATMHINKVAGSHWILWYPGTGESKYEGESLPNSKIARLLLDSLKSSGNAALPVTESEMDEILTGSGGGDPKKSGWDLKMVESSSGVDPFLARQQYLDALKMRGLFVPERTALEGQFGTKAESSEHADIAMLAIEQWGQGIMNWINGPYGMVASVLKLNGISWHPGIAQIVPLPLADDDKSFMREMIRTSLNNDKDQIIIQAIDLEKLADRTNTPMLENANTILKEIIDKKRETAERIQQNPRDLIKEEEDEPDDE
;
A
#
# COMPACT_ATOMS: atom_id res chain seq x y z
N MET A 1 10.10 0.82 48.55
CA MET A 1 10.05 1.14 47.11
C MET A 1 8.79 1.95 46.91
N GLU A 2 8.93 3.27 46.94
CA GLU A 2 7.81 4.19 46.75
C GLU A 2 7.45 4.16 45.26
N ALA A 3 6.21 3.82 44.98
CA ALA A 3 5.65 3.91 43.63
C ALA A 3 5.58 5.41 43.29
N ILE A 4 6.36 5.84 42.31
CA ILE A 4 6.21 7.15 41.69
C ILE A 4 4.86 7.13 40.97
N ILE A 5 3.85 7.61 41.66
CA ILE A 5 2.54 7.90 41.06
C ILE A 5 2.77 9.12 40.18
N PHE A 6 2.89 8.94 38.90
CA PHE A 6 2.67 10.02 37.94
C PHE A 6 1.21 10.47 38.07
N GLN A 7 0.97 11.31 39.09
CA GLN A 7 -0.24 12.09 39.11
C GLN A 7 -0.20 13.03 37.91
N THR A 8 -1.06 12.75 36.95
CA THR A 8 -1.33 13.60 35.81
C THR A 8 -1.76 14.99 36.27
N HIS A 9 -0.80 15.89 36.41
CA HIS A 9 -1.03 17.32 36.46
C HIS A 9 -1.46 17.87 35.08
N ILE A 10 -2.34 17.17 34.40
CA ILE A 10 -2.87 17.60 33.09
C ILE A 10 -3.98 18.66 33.26
N GLN A 11 -4.37 18.98 34.48
CA GLN A 11 -5.45 19.94 34.74
C GLN A 11 -5.02 21.31 35.23
N GLN A 12 -3.73 21.57 35.41
CA GLN A 12 -3.27 22.84 36.02
C GLN A 12 -2.43 23.76 35.16
N ASP A 13 -2.11 23.39 33.92
CA ASP A 13 -1.25 24.22 33.06
C ASP A 13 -1.97 24.91 31.89
N THR A 14 -3.24 25.27 32.08
CA THR A 14 -3.95 26.13 31.10
C THR A 14 -3.56 27.60 31.20
N SER A 15 -2.61 27.96 32.07
CA SER A 15 -2.13 29.33 32.26
C SER A 15 -0.68 29.56 31.81
N GLU A 16 0.02 28.53 31.30
CA GLU A 16 1.32 28.80 30.66
C GLU A 16 1.06 29.38 29.26
N ASP A 17 1.69 30.54 29.04
CA ASP A 17 1.65 31.33 27.82
C ASP A 17 1.42 30.49 26.54
N GLU A 18 0.34 30.77 25.81
CA GLU A 18 0.07 30.19 24.47
C GLU A 18 1.28 30.39 23.53
N ASN A 19 2.16 31.34 23.82
CA ASN A 19 3.38 31.64 23.07
C ASN A 19 4.55 30.66 23.32
N SER A 20 4.46 29.73 24.24
CA SER A 20 5.57 28.81 24.58
C SER A 20 5.37 27.37 24.08
N ARG A 21 4.25 27.07 23.41
CA ARG A 21 3.97 25.75 22.88
C ARG A 21 4.59 25.60 21.48
N GLU A 22 5.40 24.59 21.31
CA GLU A 22 5.92 24.26 19.99
C GLU A 22 4.85 23.54 19.17
N GLU A 23 4.52 24.08 17.99
CA GLU A 23 3.60 23.46 17.05
C GLU A 23 4.39 22.67 16.03
N LEU A 24 4.10 21.37 15.92
CA LEU A 24 4.72 20.48 14.95
C LEU A 24 3.72 20.10 13.87
N GLY A 25 4.08 20.29 12.61
CA GLY A 25 3.31 19.92 11.43
C GLY A 25 4.24 19.55 10.28
N LEU A 26 3.67 19.05 9.20
CA LEU A 26 4.40 18.85 7.96
C LEU A 26 4.51 20.17 7.18
N ASP A 27 5.48 20.23 6.27
CA ASP A 27 5.60 21.36 5.32
C ASP A 27 4.32 21.47 4.50
N ASP A 28 3.78 22.69 4.37
CA ASP A 28 2.52 22.96 3.67
C ASP A 28 2.55 22.48 2.20
N GLY A 29 3.70 22.51 1.54
CA GLY A 29 3.89 21.97 0.18
C GLY A 29 3.68 20.47 0.08
N TRP A 30 3.98 19.71 1.14
CA TRP A 30 3.89 18.27 1.13
C TRP A 30 2.46 17.74 0.90
N TYR A 31 1.44 18.44 1.39
CA TYR A 31 0.05 18.00 1.23
C TYR A 31 -0.41 17.96 -0.22
N ALA A 32 0.05 18.92 -1.04
CA ALA A 32 -0.21 18.92 -2.48
C ALA A 32 0.55 17.79 -3.17
N THR A 33 1.86 17.68 -2.92
CA THR A 33 2.72 16.64 -3.48
C THR A 33 2.20 15.24 -3.16
N ALA A 34 1.82 14.97 -1.90
CA ALA A 34 1.28 13.66 -1.51
C ALA A 34 -0.03 13.33 -2.25
N ARG A 35 -0.86 14.33 -2.57
CA ARG A 35 -2.08 14.14 -3.37
C ARG A 35 -1.76 13.77 -4.83
N GLU A 36 -0.76 14.37 -5.41
CA GLU A 36 -0.29 14.08 -6.78
C GLU A 36 0.32 12.68 -6.84
N LEU A 37 1.25 12.36 -5.94
CA LEU A 37 1.88 11.05 -5.87
C LEU A 37 0.87 9.89 -5.73
N ARG A 38 -0.23 10.08 -4.98
CA ARG A 38 -1.28 9.08 -4.84
C ARG A 38 -2.04 8.79 -6.13
N CYS A 39 -2.06 9.73 -7.08
CA CYS A 39 -2.76 9.58 -8.35
C CYS A 39 -1.97 8.72 -9.36
N ASP A 40 -0.67 8.53 -9.14
CA ASP A 40 0.14 7.63 -9.96
C ASP A 40 -0.33 6.17 -9.79
N PRO A 41 -0.62 5.43 -10.88
CA PRO A 41 -1.15 4.06 -10.81
C PRO A 41 -0.23 3.09 -10.09
N THR A 42 1.10 3.20 -10.29
CA THR A 42 2.11 2.34 -9.67
C THR A 42 2.16 2.59 -8.17
N VAL A 43 2.13 3.86 -7.76
CA VAL A 43 2.09 4.25 -6.33
C VAL A 43 0.79 3.81 -5.68
N ALA A 44 -0.36 3.97 -6.35
CA ALA A 44 -1.66 3.54 -5.84
C ALA A 44 -1.71 2.02 -5.61
N LEU A 45 -1.15 1.23 -6.55
CA LEU A 45 -1.03 -0.22 -6.41
C LEU A 45 -0.12 -0.59 -5.23
N ALA A 46 1.05 0.02 -5.14
CA ALA A 46 1.99 -0.24 -4.06
C ALA A 46 1.40 0.08 -2.69
N ARG A 47 0.68 1.21 -2.55
CA ARG A 47 -0.07 1.57 -1.33
C ARG A 47 -1.10 0.52 -0.95
N ALA A 48 -1.83 -0.01 -1.94
CA ALA A 48 -2.85 -1.04 -1.70
C ALA A 48 -2.20 -2.35 -1.23
N ILE A 49 -1.10 -2.78 -1.85
CA ILE A 49 -0.35 -3.99 -1.48
C ILE A 49 0.24 -3.87 -0.07
N LEU A 50 0.83 -2.72 0.26
CA LEU A 50 1.37 -2.44 1.59
C LEU A 50 0.28 -2.40 2.66
N GLY A 51 -0.80 -1.68 2.40
CA GLY A 51 -1.82 -1.39 3.40
C GLY A 51 -2.80 -2.53 3.66
N ALA A 52 -3.18 -3.29 2.63
CA ALA A 52 -4.24 -4.28 2.74
C ALA A 52 -3.97 -5.39 3.79
N PRO A 53 -2.77 -5.97 3.88
CA PRO A 53 -2.46 -6.97 4.90
C PRO A 53 -2.62 -6.42 6.32
N ILE A 54 -2.09 -5.23 6.58
CA ILE A 54 -2.12 -4.59 7.90
C ILE A 54 -3.56 -4.25 8.32
N ILE A 55 -4.35 -3.68 7.40
CA ILE A 55 -5.73 -3.27 7.67
C ILE A 55 -6.61 -4.48 7.98
N LYS A 56 -6.40 -5.60 7.28
CA LYS A 56 -7.21 -6.82 7.43
C LYS A 56 -6.77 -7.71 8.58
N THR A 57 -5.59 -7.50 9.15
CA THR A 57 -5.07 -8.36 10.22
C THR A 57 -5.94 -8.27 11.47
N PRO A 58 -6.54 -9.38 11.94
CA PRO A 58 -7.39 -9.36 13.11
C PRO A 58 -6.64 -8.94 14.37
N TRP A 59 -7.35 -8.27 15.27
CA TRP A 59 -6.83 -7.84 16.55
C TRP A 59 -7.15 -8.82 17.66
N ARG A 60 -6.16 -9.12 18.48
CA ARG A 60 -6.32 -9.80 19.75
C ARG A 60 -6.07 -8.82 20.88
N VAL A 61 -6.92 -8.86 21.91
CA VAL A 61 -6.73 -8.03 23.11
C VAL A 61 -6.20 -8.93 24.23
N GLN A 62 -5.10 -8.50 24.84
CA GLN A 62 -4.48 -9.18 25.98
C GLN A 62 -4.04 -8.19 27.03
N GLY A 63 -3.93 -8.63 28.30
CA GLY A 63 -3.49 -7.77 29.40
C GLY A 63 -3.69 -8.42 30.75
N SER A 64 -3.19 -7.76 31.79
CA SER A 64 -3.29 -8.22 33.16
C SER A 64 -4.64 -7.89 33.84
N ASN A 65 -5.41 -6.96 33.30
CA ASN A 65 -6.70 -6.53 33.84
C ASN A 65 -7.85 -6.99 32.93
N GLU A 66 -8.59 -8.01 33.38
CA GLU A 66 -9.71 -8.58 32.62
C GLU A 66 -10.79 -7.56 32.24
N ARG A 67 -11.10 -6.60 33.15
CA ARG A 67 -12.08 -5.54 32.88
C ARG A 67 -11.59 -4.62 31.76
N ALA A 68 -10.31 -4.26 31.76
CA ALA A 68 -9.71 -3.46 30.70
C ALA A 68 -9.74 -4.19 29.35
N VAL A 69 -9.40 -5.47 29.37
CA VAL A 69 -9.46 -6.33 28.18
C VAL A 69 -10.87 -6.44 27.62
N ASP A 70 -11.90 -6.64 28.47
CA ASP A 70 -13.30 -6.70 28.04
C ASP A 70 -13.79 -5.37 27.45
N ILE A 71 -13.42 -4.24 28.07
CA ILE A 71 -13.75 -2.91 27.53
C ILE A 71 -13.16 -2.74 26.12
N LEU A 72 -11.85 -3.03 25.93
CA LEU A 72 -11.22 -2.86 24.62
C LEU A 72 -11.81 -3.79 23.56
N LYS A 73 -12.16 -5.04 23.91
CA LYS A 73 -12.85 -5.97 23.02
C LYS A 73 -14.18 -5.44 22.55
N LYS A 74 -14.96 -4.81 23.44
CA LYS A 74 -16.29 -4.28 23.12
C LYS A 74 -16.22 -2.93 22.38
N THR A 75 -15.22 -2.10 22.65
CA THR A 75 -15.20 -0.70 22.17
C THR A 75 -14.29 -0.48 20.95
N LEU A 76 -13.08 -1.04 20.93
CA LEU A 76 -12.11 -0.78 19.84
C LEU A 76 -12.06 -1.86 18.77
N VAL A 77 -12.20 -3.14 19.15
CA VAL A 77 -12.15 -4.24 18.16
C VAL A 77 -13.18 -4.08 17.05
N PRO A 78 -14.44 -3.69 17.30
CA PRO A 78 -15.43 -3.44 16.24
C PRO A 78 -15.04 -2.30 15.28
N LEU A 79 -14.21 -1.36 15.72
CA LEU A 79 -13.72 -0.21 14.94
C LEU A 79 -12.38 -0.48 14.22
N GLN A 80 -11.81 -1.67 14.40
CA GLN A 80 -10.50 -2.06 13.90
C GLN A 80 -10.25 -1.62 12.45
N ASN A 81 -11.12 -2.03 11.53
CA ASN A 81 -10.93 -1.75 10.10
C ASN A 81 -10.93 -0.25 9.78
N THR A 82 -11.73 0.54 10.49
CA THR A 82 -11.76 2.00 10.30
C THR A 82 -10.49 2.63 10.85
N ILE A 83 -10.11 2.28 12.07
CA ILE A 83 -8.90 2.81 12.72
C ILE A 83 -7.66 2.47 11.88
N MET A 84 -7.49 1.20 11.52
CA MET A 84 -6.31 0.76 10.75
C MET A 84 -6.28 1.36 9.36
N ARG A 85 -7.41 1.42 8.65
CA ARG A 85 -7.47 2.06 7.34
C ARG A 85 -7.02 3.51 7.40
N ASP A 86 -7.52 4.27 8.37
CA ASP A 86 -7.20 5.68 8.50
C ASP A 86 -5.72 5.87 8.93
N ALA A 87 -5.24 5.09 9.92
CA ALA A 87 -3.87 5.14 10.39
C ALA A 87 -2.85 4.73 9.33
N VAL A 88 -3.11 3.64 8.61
CA VAL A 88 -2.21 3.11 7.56
C VAL A 88 -2.14 4.06 6.37
N ASN A 89 -3.29 4.48 5.83
CA ASN A 89 -3.30 5.40 4.70
C ASN A 89 -2.62 6.73 5.03
N SER A 90 -2.91 7.28 6.19
CA SER A 90 -2.30 8.54 6.64
C SER A 90 -0.82 8.36 7.03
N GLY A 91 -0.46 7.22 7.58
CA GLY A 91 0.94 6.86 7.85
C GLY A 91 1.79 6.79 6.58
N ILE A 92 1.23 6.25 5.48
CA ILE A 92 1.90 6.23 4.17
C ILE A 92 2.02 7.66 3.62
N ASP A 93 0.92 8.41 3.61
CA ASP A 93 0.84 9.69 2.92
C ASP A 93 1.51 10.84 3.72
N TYR A 94 1.33 10.83 5.05
CA TYR A 94 1.67 11.95 5.93
C TYR A 94 2.56 11.56 7.13
N GLY A 95 2.75 10.28 7.37
CA GLY A 95 3.56 9.77 8.48
C GLY A 95 2.83 9.69 9.82
N TRP A 96 1.64 10.24 9.96
CA TRP A 96 0.89 10.30 11.21
C TRP A 96 -0.61 10.45 10.98
N GLN A 97 -1.41 10.27 12.03
CA GLN A 97 -2.84 10.54 12.01
C GLN A 97 -3.32 11.01 13.38
N ALA A 98 -4.13 12.06 13.40
CA ALA A 98 -4.87 12.50 14.56
C ALA A 98 -6.38 12.34 14.36
N TRP A 99 -7.07 12.01 15.45
CA TRP A 99 -8.53 11.96 15.50
C TRP A 99 -9.03 12.85 16.64
N GLU A 100 -10.13 13.56 16.37
CA GLU A 100 -11.00 14.07 17.43
C GLU A 100 -11.77 12.88 18.00
N THR A 101 -11.74 12.73 19.32
CA THR A 101 -12.46 11.67 20.03
C THR A 101 -13.50 12.26 20.94
N ARG A 102 -14.74 11.77 20.85
CA ARG A 102 -15.83 12.16 21.75
C ARG A 102 -16.39 10.92 22.43
N PRO A 103 -16.60 10.95 23.74
CA PRO A 103 -17.22 9.85 24.45
C PRO A 103 -18.69 9.72 24.06
N GLN A 104 -19.14 8.50 23.82
CA GLN A 104 -20.54 8.13 23.63
C GLN A 104 -20.86 7.04 24.64
N ASP A 105 -21.87 7.26 25.47
CA ASP A 105 -22.32 6.27 26.46
C ASP A 105 -23.30 5.29 25.78
N VAL A 106 -22.99 4.01 25.88
CA VAL A 106 -23.84 2.92 25.40
C VAL A 106 -23.79 1.81 26.47
N ASP A 107 -24.92 1.51 27.08
CA ASP A 107 -25.08 0.46 28.09
C ASP A 107 -24.08 0.58 29.27
N GLY A 108 -23.77 1.81 29.69
CA GLY A 108 -22.84 2.09 30.78
C GLY A 108 -21.36 1.96 30.42
N LEU A 109 -21.04 1.69 29.15
CA LEU A 109 -19.68 1.73 28.61
C LEU A 109 -19.49 2.99 27.75
N LYS A 110 -18.33 3.63 27.89
CA LYS A 110 -17.98 4.79 27.07
C LYS A 110 -17.18 4.35 25.86
N PHE A 111 -17.80 4.49 24.71
CA PHE A 111 -17.21 4.28 23.40
C PHE A 111 -16.57 5.56 22.89
N LEU A 112 -15.61 5.43 21.97
CA LEU A 112 -15.09 6.57 21.23
C LEU A 112 -15.86 6.77 19.92
N ARG A 113 -16.51 7.92 19.79
CA ARG A 113 -16.89 8.43 18.48
C ARG A 113 -15.70 9.21 17.93
N MET A 114 -15.17 8.76 16.78
CA MET A 114 -13.95 9.30 16.18
C MET A 114 -14.27 10.08 14.91
N LYS A 115 -13.58 11.21 14.75
CA LYS A 115 -13.54 11.99 13.51
C LYS A 115 -12.07 12.17 13.12
N GLN A 116 -11.71 11.68 11.94
CA GLN A 116 -10.39 11.90 11.38
C GLN A 116 -10.16 13.40 11.13
N LEU A 117 -9.05 13.92 11.62
CA LEU A 117 -8.65 15.30 11.38
C LEU A 117 -7.82 15.40 10.09
N LYS A 118 -8.04 16.46 9.32
CA LYS A 118 -7.29 16.72 8.10
C LYS A 118 -5.90 17.29 8.46
N HIS A 119 -4.86 16.66 7.97
CA HIS A 119 -3.47 17.02 8.26
C HIS A 119 -3.12 18.47 7.91
N GLU A 120 -3.64 19.00 6.79
CA GLU A 120 -3.42 20.39 6.36
C GLU A 120 -3.82 21.44 7.40
N TYR A 121 -4.76 21.07 8.28
CA TYR A 121 -5.34 22.00 9.27
C TYR A 121 -5.03 21.57 10.70
N THR A 122 -4.21 20.52 10.85
CA THR A 122 -3.96 19.92 12.16
C THR A 122 -2.49 20.02 12.48
N LYS A 123 -2.18 20.52 13.69
CA LYS A 123 -0.83 20.55 14.25
C LYS A 123 -0.82 19.85 15.59
N VAL A 124 0.30 19.28 15.98
CA VAL A 124 0.51 18.63 17.27
C VAL A 124 1.22 19.61 18.20
N TYR A 125 0.65 19.83 19.38
CA TYR A 125 1.31 20.59 20.44
C TYR A 125 2.28 19.70 21.21
N LEU A 126 3.48 20.21 21.42
CA LEU A 126 4.51 19.54 22.22
C LEU A 126 4.72 20.26 23.54
N ASP A 127 5.08 19.50 24.55
CA ASP A 127 5.61 20.02 25.80
C ASP A 127 7.11 20.37 25.68
N LYS A 128 7.69 20.89 26.76
CA LYS A 128 9.13 21.22 26.81
C LYS A 128 10.06 20.00 26.63
N GLN A 129 9.52 18.80 26.70
CA GLN A 129 10.24 17.53 26.54
C GLN A 129 10.03 16.93 25.17
N GLY A 130 9.24 17.58 24.28
CA GLY A 130 8.91 17.09 22.96
C GLY A 130 7.78 16.05 22.93
N LEU A 131 7.05 15.88 24.03
CA LEU A 131 5.94 14.92 24.12
C LEU A 131 4.62 15.57 23.71
N PRO A 132 3.69 14.80 23.08
CA PRO A 132 2.40 15.34 22.65
C PRO A 132 1.53 15.80 23.84
N LEU A 133 1.16 17.05 23.87
CA LEU A 133 0.19 17.63 24.80
C LEU A 133 -1.23 17.58 24.27
N GLY A 134 -1.39 17.83 22.98
CA GLY A 134 -2.67 17.94 22.33
C GLY A 134 -2.54 18.14 20.83
N VAL A 135 -3.65 18.39 20.18
CA VAL A 135 -3.71 18.73 18.76
C VAL A 135 -4.56 19.97 18.54
N SER A 136 -4.15 20.82 17.64
CA SER A 136 -4.99 21.92 17.14
C SER A 136 -5.54 21.58 15.79
N ASN A 137 -6.74 22.05 15.49
CA ASN A 137 -7.33 21.99 14.16
C ASN A 137 -7.88 23.37 13.79
N GLU A 138 -7.42 23.90 12.68
CA GLU A 138 -7.81 25.23 12.18
C GLU A 138 -8.32 25.08 10.74
N ALA A 139 -9.57 24.60 10.61
CA ALA A 139 -10.18 24.45 9.28
C ALA A 139 -10.58 25.81 8.69
N PRO A 140 -10.39 26.03 7.38
CA PRO A 140 -10.58 27.35 6.74
C PRO A 140 -12.01 27.89 6.83
N ASN A 141 -12.99 27.05 7.13
CA ASN A 141 -14.40 27.43 7.26
C ASN A 141 -14.89 27.50 8.72
N GLU A 142 -14.00 27.26 9.68
CA GLU A 142 -14.32 27.33 11.10
C GLU A 142 -13.84 28.67 11.66
N ALA A 143 -14.73 29.39 12.34
CA ALA A 143 -14.45 30.70 12.87
C ALA A 143 -13.43 30.68 14.02
N HIS A 144 -13.08 29.50 14.53
CA HIS A 144 -12.20 29.32 15.67
C HIS A 144 -11.29 28.12 15.51
N LYS A 145 -10.03 28.28 15.92
CA LYS A 145 -9.10 27.19 16.16
C LYS A 145 -9.62 26.31 17.30
N ILE A 146 -9.68 25.01 17.07
CA ILE A 146 -10.11 24.04 18.07
C ILE A 146 -8.88 23.35 18.63
N ASP A 147 -8.68 23.49 19.94
CA ASP A 147 -7.63 22.81 20.66
C ASP A 147 -8.19 21.58 21.39
N LEU A 148 -7.63 20.43 21.14
CA LEU A 148 -8.03 19.16 21.71
C LEU A 148 -6.94 18.61 22.62
N PHE A 149 -7.32 18.34 23.86
CA PHE A 149 -6.45 17.72 24.87
C PHE A 149 -7.01 16.37 25.30
N ALA A 150 -6.18 15.53 25.89
CA ALA A 150 -6.60 14.20 26.33
C ALA A 150 -7.78 14.26 27.33
N PRO A 151 -8.84 13.45 27.18
CA PRO A 151 -8.97 12.29 26.30
C PRO A 151 -9.68 12.59 24.96
N ASN A 152 -9.81 13.84 24.54
CA ASN A 152 -10.60 14.25 23.37
C ASN A 152 -9.83 14.14 22.05
N TYR A 153 -8.61 13.64 22.07
CA TYR A 153 -7.85 13.30 20.87
C TYR A 153 -7.18 11.95 21.02
N ALA A 154 -6.82 11.36 19.89
CA ALA A 154 -5.92 10.22 19.78
C ALA A 154 -4.97 10.47 18.61
N LEU A 155 -3.73 10.00 18.77
CA LEU A 155 -2.65 10.20 17.82
C LEU A 155 -2.01 8.86 17.46
N THR A 156 -1.63 8.69 16.21
CA THR A 156 -0.74 7.62 15.76
C THR A 156 0.33 8.22 14.86
N ALA A 157 1.54 7.70 14.96
CA ALA A 157 2.62 7.96 14.05
C ALA A 157 3.11 6.66 13.42
N ALA A 158 3.61 6.76 12.20
CA ALA A 158 4.25 5.67 11.47
C ALA A 158 5.64 6.13 11.06
N ASN A 159 6.61 5.21 11.13
CA ASN A 159 7.99 5.51 10.75
C ASN A 159 8.57 6.72 11.52
N GLU A 160 8.40 6.69 12.84
CA GLU A 160 8.89 7.77 13.72
C GLU A 160 10.42 7.81 13.76
N GLU A 161 10.95 9.03 13.79
CA GLU A 161 12.38 9.28 14.01
C GLU A 161 12.54 10.09 15.29
N TYR A 162 13.46 9.66 16.16
CA TYR A 162 13.82 10.36 17.39
C TYR A 162 12.66 10.62 18.37
N GLY A 163 11.65 9.76 18.37
CA GLY A 163 10.48 9.91 19.24
C GLY A 163 9.52 11.03 18.81
N SER A 164 9.64 11.55 17.60
CA SER A 164 8.74 12.57 17.07
C SER A 164 7.31 12.01 16.95
N PRO A 165 6.29 12.71 17.45
CA PRO A 165 4.91 12.31 17.30
C PRO A 165 4.39 12.45 15.85
N ILE A 166 5.17 13.05 14.99
CA ILE A 166 4.94 13.10 13.54
C ILE A 166 5.97 12.20 12.89
N GLY A 167 5.51 11.09 12.34
CA GLY A 167 6.36 10.17 11.61
C GLY A 167 6.74 10.70 10.21
N LYS A 168 7.69 10.05 9.60
CA LYS A 168 8.12 10.39 8.23
C LYS A 168 7.18 9.75 7.20
N PRO A 169 6.58 10.53 6.28
CA PRO A 169 5.77 9.99 5.21
C PRO A 169 6.53 8.99 4.34
N LEU A 170 5.97 7.80 4.11
CA LEU A 170 6.61 6.83 3.19
C LEU A 170 6.63 7.31 1.76
N LEU A 171 5.63 8.10 1.32
CA LEU A 171 5.60 8.68 -0.02
C LEU A 171 6.82 9.56 -0.32
N LYS A 172 7.53 10.11 0.67
CA LYS A 172 8.78 10.83 0.43
C LYS A 172 9.87 9.98 -0.24
N ASN A 173 9.83 8.66 -0.03
CA ASN A 173 10.78 7.76 -0.69
C ASN A 173 10.51 7.64 -2.21
N VAL A 174 9.31 8.00 -2.66
CA VAL A 174 8.87 7.87 -4.05
C VAL A 174 8.99 9.17 -4.83
N GLU A 175 9.02 10.31 -4.14
CA GLU A 175 9.00 11.65 -4.74
C GLU A 175 10.07 11.84 -5.83
N ASN A 176 11.30 11.47 -5.54
CA ASN A 176 12.40 11.59 -6.50
C ASN A 176 12.26 10.67 -7.73
N ALA A 177 11.69 9.47 -7.52
CA ALA A 177 11.44 8.54 -8.63
C ALA A 177 10.31 9.08 -9.54
N MET A 178 9.31 9.72 -8.96
CA MET A 178 8.20 10.33 -9.70
C MET A 178 8.66 11.51 -10.55
N ALA A 179 9.43 12.45 -9.98
CA ALA A 179 9.96 13.58 -10.73
C ALA A 179 10.81 13.12 -11.94
N ARG A 180 11.66 12.12 -11.74
CA ARG A 180 12.46 11.52 -12.83
C ARG A 180 11.62 10.76 -13.85
N TYR A 181 10.48 10.21 -13.44
CA TYR A 181 9.54 9.55 -14.35
C TYR A 181 8.90 10.57 -15.30
N GLU A 182 8.45 11.69 -14.78
CA GLU A 182 7.89 12.80 -15.56
C GLU A 182 8.91 13.34 -16.57
N GLU A 183 10.16 13.58 -16.15
CA GLU A 183 11.24 13.98 -17.05
C GLU A 183 11.48 12.95 -18.17
N ALA A 184 11.45 11.65 -17.83
CA ALA A 184 11.62 10.58 -18.81
C ALA A 184 10.46 10.49 -19.80
N GLU A 185 9.24 10.74 -19.35
CA GLU A 185 8.04 10.74 -20.17
C GLU A 185 8.02 11.96 -21.12
N GLU A 186 8.39 13.13 -20.64
CA GLU A 186 8.56 14.32 -21.48
C GLU A 186 9.63 14.09 -22.57
N ALA A 187 10.77 13.49 -22.20
CA ALA A 187 11.84 13.17 -23.15
C ALA A 187 11.38 12.14 -24.19
N ALA A 188 10.63 11.10 -23.77
CA ALA A 188 10.05 10.10 -24.67
C ALA A 188 9.04 10.75 -25.63
N THR A 189 8.16 11.61 -25.13
CA THR A 189 7.18 12.34 -25.93
C THR A 189 7.86 13.26 -26.94
N MET A 190 8.90 14.00 -26.52
CA MET A 190 9.69 14.80 -27.46
C MET A 190 10.38 13.95 -28.53
N HIS A 191 10.91 12.79 -28.13
CA HIS A 191 11.54 11.88 -29.05
C HIS A 191 10.54 11.31 -30.05
N ILE A 192 9.38 10.84 -29.61
CA ILE A 192 8.31 10.34 -30.46
C ILE A 192 7.89 11.43 -31.46
N ASN A 193 7.66 12.66 -31.01
CA ASN A 193 7.20 13.75 -31.86
C ASN A 193 8.25 14.23 -32.85
N LYS A 194 9.56 14.16 -32.51
CA LYS A 194 10.64 14.69 -33.36
C LYS A 194 11.38 13.65 -34.15
N VAL A 195 11.49 12.43 -33.67
CA VAL A 195 12.43 11.41 -34.18
C VAL A 195 11.76 10.09 -34.55
N ALA A 196 10.69 9.68 -33.88
CA ALA A 196 10.02 8.39 -34.17
C ALA A 196 9.20 8.41 -35.48
N GLY A 197 8.94 9.58 -36.04
CA GLY A 197 8.36 9.73 -37.37
C GLY A 197 9.43 9.70 -38.45
N SER A 198 9.04 9.31 -39.66
CA SER A 198 9.89 9.43 -40.84
C SER A 198 10.28 10.90 -41.05
N HIS A 199 11.56 11.17 -41.08
CA HIS A 199 12.04 12.51 -41.45
C HIS A 199 12.16 12.62 -42.93
N TRP A 200 11.51 13.60 -43.51
CA TRP A 200 11.61 13.93 -44.92
C TRP A 200 12.64 15.00 -45.14
N ILE A 201 13.66 14.70 -45.94
CA ILE A 201 14.65 15.64 -46.41
C ILE A 201 14.31 15.94 -47.84
N LEU A 202 13.92 17.20 -48.07
CA LEU A 202 13.60 17.69 -49.41
C LEU A 202 14.76 18.53 -49.94
N TRP A 203 15.38 18.06 -50.99
CA TRP A 203 16.37 18.80 -51.74
C TRP A 203 15.66 19.52 -52.86
N TYR A 204 15.92 20.79 -53.03
CA TYR A 204 15.31 21.63 -54.07
C TYR A 204 16.29 22.66 -54.65
N PRO A 205 16.07 23.11 -55.92
CA PRO A 205 16.89 24.15 -56.50
C PRO A 205 16.81 25.44 -55.70
N GLY A 206 17.97 25.96 -55.22
CA GLY A 206 18.00 27.07 -54.29
C GLY A 206 17.53 28.41 -54.87
N THR A 207 17.52 28.53 -56.20
CA THR A 207 17.08 29.73 -56.90
C THR A 207 16.12 29.38 -58.04
N GLY A 208 15.17 30.27 -58.34
CA GLY A 208 14.17 30.06 -59.38
C GLY A 208 12.76 29.87 -58.89
N GLU A 209 11.87 29.78 -59.85
CA GLU A 209 10.45 29.48 -59.67
C GLU A 209 10.07 28.20 -60.41
N SER A 210 9.17 27.43 -59.84
CA SER A 210 8.59 26.26 -60.47
C SER A 210 7.07 26.34 -60.46
N LYS A 211 6.43 25.64 -61.40
CA LYS A 211 4.95 25.54 -61.45
C LYS A 211 4.51 24.53 -60.37
N TYR A 212 3.64 24.97 -59.50
CA TYR A 212 3.00 24.10 -58.48
C TYR A 212 1.51 24.43 -58.43
N GLU A 213 0.65 23.44 -58.63
CA GLU A 213 -0.81 23.60 -58.72
C GLU A 213 -1.30 24.68 -59.73
N GLY A 214 -0.55 24.84 -60.81
CA GLY A 214 -0.88 25.81 -61.88
C GLY A 214 -0.33 27.22 -61.67
N GLU A 215 0.28 27.51 -60.54
CA GLU A 215 0.90 28.80 -60.21
C GLU A 215 2.43 28.72 -60.25
N SER A 216 3.10 29.80 -60.73
CA SER A 216 4.54 29.94 -60.66
C SER A 216 4.91 30.48 -59.26
N LEU A 217 5.60 29.69 -58.46
CA LEU A 217 5.97 30.02 -57.11
C LEU A 217 7.49 29.84 -56.93
N PRO A 218 8.11 30.63 -56.02
CA PRO A 218 9.49 30.44 -55.63
C PRO A 218 9.72 29.02 -55.06
N ASN A 219 10.80 28.36 -55.48
CA ASN A 219 11.11 26.97 -55.05
C ASN A 219 11.13 26.80 -53.54
N SER A 220 11.58 27.78 -52.79
CA SER A 220 11.57 27.77 -51.31
C SER A 220 10.15 27.72 -50.71
N LYS A 221 9.17 28.38 -51.41
CA LYS A 221 7.78 28.35 -50.98
C LYS A 221 7.11 27.01 -51.27
N ILE A 222 7.42 26.44 -52.45
CA ILE A 222 6.96 25.09 -52.84
C ILE A 222 7.53 24.04 -51.87
N ALA A 223 8.81 24.12 -51.56
CA ALA A 223 9.45 23.20 -50.60
C ALA A 223 8.78 23.21 -49.24
N ARG A 224 8.38 24.37 -48.72
CA ARG A 224 7.64 24.48 -47.48
C ARG A 224 6.24 23.88 -47.58
N LEU A 225 5.50 24.14 -48.64
CA LEU A 225 4.17 23.57 -48.86
C LEU A 225 4.22 22.04 -48.96
N LEU A 226 5.23 21.49 -49.63
CA LEU A 226 5.45 20.06 -49.77
C LEU A 226 5.74 19.41 -48.40
N LEU A 227 6.62 20.01 -47.60
CA LEU A 227 6.93 19.49 -46.24
C LEU A 227 5.73 19.57 -45.30
N ASP A 228 4.93 20.64 -45.40
CA ASP A 228 3.71 20.79 -44.60
C ASP A 228 2.63 19.79 -45.05
N SER A 229 2.52 19.51 -46.35
CA SER A 229 1.64 18.45 -46.88
C SER A 229 2.07 17.06 -46.41
N LEU A 230 3.36 16.75 -46.44
CA LEU A 230 3.90 15.49 -45.93
C LEU A 230 3.61 15.30 -44.44
N LYS A 231 3.71 16.38 -43.65
CA LYS A 231 3.34 16.32 -42.23
C LYS A 231 1.86 16.06 -41.97
N SER A 232 0.98 16.65 -42.80
CA SER A 232 -0.46 16.59 -42.58
C SER A 232 -1.13 15.40 -43.25
N SER A 233 -0.72 15.01 -44.46
CA SER A 233 -1.39 13.98 -45.29
C SER A 233 -0.50 12.77 -45.61
N GLY A 234 0.80 12.83 -45.34
CA GLY A 234 1.78 11.82 -45.68
C GLY A 234 2.12 11.74 -47.17
N ASN A 235 1.49 12.53 -48.02
CA ASN A 235 1.67 12.56 -49.49
C ASN A 235 2.12 13.92 -49.94
N ALA A 236 3.05 13.97 -50.90
CA ALA A 236 3.43 15.18 -51.59
C ALA A 236 3.78 14.85 -53.07
N ALA A 237 3.41 15.74 -53.97
CA ALA A 237 3.78 15.66 -55.39
C ALA A 237 4.94 16.60 -55.66
N LEU A 238 6.03 16.07 -56.18
CA LEU A 238 7.18 16.91 -56.57
C LEU A 238 6.90 17.62 -57.89
N PRO A 239 7.23 18.88 -58.08
CA PRO A 239 7.10 19.57 -59.32
C PRO A 239 8.11 19.01 -60.35
N VAL A 240 7.63 18.67 -61.53
CA VAL A 240 8.41 18.15 -62.66
C VAL A 240 8.31 19.19 -63.77
N THR A 241 9.40 19.45 -64.45
CA THR A 241 9.41 20.35 -65.59
C THR A 241 8.76 19.67 -66.84
N GLU A 242 8.15 20.45 -67.72
CA GLU A 242 7.51 19.93 -68.94
C GLU A 242 8.48 19.07 -69.80
N SER A 243 9.78 19.45 -69.87
CA SER A 243 10.78 18.69 -70.62
C SER A 243 11.08 17.32 -69.98
N GLU A 244 10.99 17.18 -68.67
CA GLU A 244 11.19 15.95 -67.93
C GLU A 244 9.95 15.01 -68.05
N MET A 245 8.77 15.63 -68.12
CA MET A 245 7.52 14.89 -68.35
C MET A 245 7.52 14.24 -69.73
N ASP A 246 8.01 14.93 -70.74
CA ASP A 246 8.13 14.38 -72.11
C ASP A 246 9.19 13.29 -72.21
N GLU A 247 10.31 13.33 -71.46
CA GLU A 247 11.30 12.27 -71.42
C GLU A 247 10.77 11.05 -70.68
N ILE A 248 9.96 11.20 -69.64
CA ILE A 248 9.30 10.08 -68.93
C ILE A 248 8.22 9.45 -69.80
N LEU A 249 7.43 10.20 -70.51
CA LEU A 249 6.34 9.71 -71.36
C LEU A 249 6.84 9.02 -72.67
N THR A 250 7.95 9.49 -73.22
CA THR A 250 8.53 8.92 -74.44
C THR A 250 9.44 7.74 -74.24
N GLY A 251 9.78 7.41 -72.99
CA GLY A 251 10.61 6.22 -72.65
C GLY A 251 12.02 6.28 -73.21
N SER A 252 12.44 7.42 -73.77
CA SER A 252 13.73 7.57 -74.49
C SER A 252 14.88 8.03 -73.57
N GLY A 253 14.61 8.34 -72.34
CA GLY A 253 15.62 8.67 -71.39
C GLY A 253 15.47 7.76 -70.14
N GLY A 254 16.50 7.06 -69.82
CA GLY A 254 16.60 6.45 -68.49
C GLY A 254 16.66 7.58 -67.47
N GLY A 255 15.53 8.28 -67.31
CA GLY A 255 15.37 9.46 -66.50
C GLY A 255 15.67 9.18 -65.04
N ASP A 256 16.92 9.42 -64.68
CA ASP A 256 17.29 9.46 -63.27
C ASP A 256 16.54 10.66 -62.66
N PRO A 257 15.59 10.46 -61.72
CA PRO A 257 14.80 11.55 -61.11
C PRO A 257 15.67 12.65 -60.44
N LYS A 258 16.97 12.46 -60.45
CA LYS A 258 17.96 13.43 -59.95
C LYS A 258 18.17 14.65 -60.88
N LYS A 259 17.60 14.68 -62.07
CA LYS A 259 17.81 15.82 -63.00
C LYS A 259 16.94 17.02 -62.72
N SER A 260 15.77 16.87 -62.10
CA SER A 260 14.89 17.99 -61.74
C SER A 260 15.42 18.93 -60.68
N GLY A 261 16.45 18.47 -59.93
CA GLY A 261 16.95 19.20 -58.79
C GLY A 261 16.05 19.12 -57.56
N TRP A 262 14.90 18.41 -57.67
CA TRP A 262 14.04 18.07 -56.54
C TRP A 262 14.28 16.62 -56.17
N ASP A 263 14.65 16.36 -54.94
CA ASP A 263 14.83 15.03 -54.39
C ASP A 263 14.20 14.94 -53.02
N LEU A 264 13.39 13.93 -52.78
CA LEU A 264 12.72 13.66 -51.52
C LEU A 264 13.24 12.37 -50.96
N LYS A 265 13.92 12.47 -49.86
CA LYS A 265 14.44 11.30 -49.18
C LYS A 265 13.78 11.12 -47.82
N MET A 266 13.21 9.96 -47.62
CA MET A 266 12.79 9.54 -46.29
C MET A 266 14.01 9.02 -45.53
N VAL A 267 14.29 9.60 -44.39
CA VAL A 267 15.27 9.08 -43.43
C VAL A 267 14.48 8.35 -42.36
N GLU A 268 14.55 7.05 -42.43
CA GLU A 268 13.99 6.22 -41.36
C GLU A 268 14.81 6.44 -40.10
N SER A 269 14.12 6.85 -39.04
CA SER A 269 14.72 6.89 -37.72
C SER A 269 14.86 5.45 -37.21
N SER A 270 16.08 4.99 -37.01
CA SER A 270 16.36 3.71 -36.35
C SER A 270 16.16 3.76 -34.84
N SER A 271 15.46 4.78 -34.34
CA SER A 271 15.31 5.03 -32.93
C SER A 271 14.32 4.04 -32.29
N GLY A 272 14.87 3.08 -31.63
CA GLY A 272 14.09 2.27 -30.70
C GLY A 272 13.52 3.15 -29.59
N VAL A 273 12.26 3.00 -29.30
CA VAL A 273 11.58 3.57 -28.12
C VAL A 273 12.02 2.79 -26.85
N ASP A 274 12.64 1.64 -27.05
CA ASP A 274 13.05 0.69 -26.00
C ASP A 274 13.86 1.29 -24.85
N PRO A 275 14.83 2.20 -25.06
CA PRO A 275 15.57 2.81 -23.94
C PRO A 275 14.70 3.64 -23.01
N PHE A 276 13.68 4.32 -23.53
CA PHE A 276 12.74 5.11 -22.73
C PHE A 276 11.81 4.21 -21.93
N LEU A 277 11.28 3.16 -22.55
CA LEU A 277 10.45 2.15 -21.88
C LEU A 277 11.22 1.45 -20.76
N ALA A 278 12.46 1.04 -21.03
CA ALA A 278 13.33 0.44 -20.01
C ALA A 278 13.59 1.40 -18.84
N ARG A 279 13.75 2.70 -19.14
CA ARG A 279 13.93 3.73 -18.10
C ARG A 279 12.65 3.92 -17.27
N GLN A 280 11.48 3.97 -17.90
CA GLN A 280 10.20 4.09 -17.21
C GLN A 280 9.93 2.87 -16.32
N GLN A 281 10.15 1.65 -16.82
CA GLN A 281 10.04 0.41 -16.04
C GLN A 281 10.95 0.42 -14.81
N TYR A 282 12.21 0.84 -14.98
CA TYR A 282 13.12 0.99 -13.85
C TYR A 282 12.63 1.99 -12.79
N LEU A 283 12.03 3.12 -13.22
CA LEU A 283 11.50 4.13 -12.31
C LEU A 283 10.23 3.65 -11.62
N ASP A 284 9.37 2.89 -12.29
CA ASP A 284 8.21 2.23 -11.67
C ASP A 284 8.65 1.21 -10.62
N ALA A 285 9.70 0.46 -10.91
CA ALA A 285 10.31 -0.43 -9.93
C ALA A 285 10.83 0.32 -8.70
N LEU A 286 11.45 1.49 -8.87
CA LEU A 286 11.89 2.33 -7.74
C LEU A 286 10.71 2.87 -6.91
N LYS A 287 9.58 3.24 -7.55
CA LYS A 287 8.36 3.65 -6.84
C LYS A 287 7.85 2.51 -5.96
N MET A 288 7.80 1.27 -6.48
CA MET A 288 7.38 0.09 -5.71
C MET A 288 8.29 -0.18 -4.52
N ARG A 289 9.62 -0.19 -4.75
CA ARG A 289 10.63 -0.41 -3.69
C ARG A 289 10.56 0.65 -2.59
N GLY A 290 10.28 1.90 -2.94
CA GLY A 290 10.11 3.00 -1.99
C GLY A 290 8.97 2.76 -0.99
N LEU A 291 8.01 1.91 -1.34
CA LEU A 291 6.88 1.50 -0.50
C LEU A 291 6.99 0.04 0.00
N PHE A 292 8.20 -0.51 0.09
CA PHE A 292 8.49 -1.88 0.55
C PHE A 292 7.84 -2.99 -0.28
N VAL A 293 7.37 -2.69 -1.50
CA VAL A 293 6.77 -3.69 -2.37
C VAL A 293 7.81 -4.21 -3.34
N PRO A 294 8.11 -5.51 -3.35
CA PRO A 294 9.03 -6.09 -4.30
C PRO A 294 8.47 -5.98 -5.72
N GLU A 295 9.32 -5.56 -6.63
CA GLU A 295 9.05 -5.36 -8.05
C GLU A 295 8.40 -6.59 -8.70
N ARG A 296 8.97 -7.77 -8.41
CA ARG A 296 8.52 -9.05 -8.96
C ARG A 296 7.12 -9.47 -8.53
N THR A 297 6.63 -8.95 -7.43
CA THR A 297 5.28 -9.26 -6.93
C THR A 297 4.19 -8.60 -7.76
N ALA A 298 4.48 -7.47 -8.39
CA ALA A 298 3.50 -6.64 -9.07
C ALA A 298 3.77 -6.43 -10.58
N LEU A 299 5.04 -6.39 -11.00
CA LEU A 299 5.41 -5.99 -12.36
C LEU A 299 5.97 -7.12 -13.23
N GLU A 300 6.56 -8.16 -12.65
CA GLU A 300 7.25 -9.23 -13.38
C GLU A 300 6.71 -10.62 -13.06
N GLY A 301 5.64 -11.03 -13.78
CA GLY A 301 5.15 -12.41 -13.76
C GLY A 301 5.92 -13.40 -14.66
N GLN A 302 6.98 -12.97 -15.36
CA GLN A 302 7.51 -13.76 -16.48
C GLN A 302 8.78 -14.59 -16.22
N PHE A 303 9.62 -14.31 -15.21
CA PHE A 303 10.95 -14.93 -15.10
C PHE A 303 11.43 -15.29 -13.69
N GLY A 304 10.58 -15.74 -12.78
CA GLY A 304 11.01 -16.19 -11.45
C GLY A 304 10.64 -17.63 -11.15
N THR A 305 11.49 -18.37 -10.44
CA THR A 305 11.07 -19.64 -9.84
C THR A 305 10.09 -19.34 -8.70
N LYS A 306 9.07 -20.20 -8.51
CA LYS A 306 8.06 -20.05 -7.46
C LYS A 306 8.69 -19.93 -6.05
N ALA A 307 9.82 -20.58 -5.83
CA ALA A 307 10.55 -20.54 -4.57
C ALA A 307 11.20 -19.15 -4.32
N GLU A 308 11.84 -18.57 -5.34
CA GLU A 308 12.49 -17.26 -5.23
C GLU A 308 11.48 -16.12 -5.01
N SER A 309 10.32 -16.19 -5.69
CA SER A 309 9.26 -15.20 -5.47
C SER A 309 8.62 -15.31 -4.08
N SER A 310 8.57 -16.50 -3.48
CA SER A 310 8.11 -16.73 -2.11
C SER A 310 9.04 -16.09 -1.09
N GLU A 311 10.36 -16.31 -1.18
CA GLU A 311 11.32 -15.72 -0.25
C GLU A 311 11.31 -14.18 -0.28
N HIS A 312 11.21 -13.58 -1.46
CA HIS A 312 11.09 -12.13 -1.58
C HIS A 312 9.78 -11.57 -1.00
N ALA A 313 8.69 -12.32 -1.15
CA ALA A 313 7.40 -11.95 -0.55
C ALA A 313 7.48 -12.01 0.98
N ASP A 314 8.14 -13.02 1.55
CA ASP A 314 8.28 -13.17 3.00
C ASP A 314 9.11 -12.04 3.63
N ILE A 315 10.22 -11.65 3.00
CA ILE A 315 11.03 -10.50 3.45
C ILE A 315 10.20 -9.20 3.39
N ALA A 316 9.42 -9.01 2.32
CA ALA A 316 8.53 -7.85 2.20
C ALA A 316 7.45 -7.86 3.28
N MET A 317 6.86 -9.02 3.57
CA MET A 317 5.86 -9.15 4.62
C MET A 317 6.42 -8.83 6.01
N LEU A 318 7.66 -9.21 6.32
CA LEU A 318 8.33 -8.83 7.56
C LEU A 318 8.52 -7.30 7.66
N ALA A 319 8.92 -6.63 6.57
CA ALA A 319 9.06 -5.18 6.55
C ALA A 319 7.70 -4.47 6.75
N ILE A 320 6.65 -4.99 6.11
CA ILE A 320 5.27 -4.51 6.24
C ILE A 320 4.78 -4.69 7.68
N GLU A 321 5.04 -5.85 8.28
CA GLU A 321 4.67 -6.15 9.66
C GLU A 321 5.37 -5.22 10.65
N GLN A 322 6.67 -5.02 10.48
CA GLN A 322 7.45 -4.10 11.31
C GLN A 322 6.91 -2.65 11.22
N TRP A 323 6.58 -2.20 10.02
CA TRP A 323 6.00 -0.87 9.82
C TRP A 323 4.61 -0.76 10.48
N GLY A 324 3.76 -1.77 10.32
CA GLY A 324 2.45 -1.85 10.97
C GLY A 324 2.56 -1.90 12.50
N GLN A 325 3.59 -2.56 13.04
CA GLN A 325 3.85 -2.60 14.48
C GLN A 325 4.16 -1.21 15.05
N GLY A 326 4.84 -0.35 14.29
CA GLY A 326 5.05 1.06 14.65
C GLY A 326 3.72 1.78 14.93
N ILE A 327 2.74 1.64 14.04
CA ILE A 327 1.40 2.21 14.22
C ILE A 327 0.72 1.62 15.47
N MET A 328 0.82 0.31 15.66
CA MET A 328 0.21 -0.37 16.82
C MET A 328 0.81 0.07 18.15
N ASN A 329 2.10 0.38 18.19
CA ASN A 329 2.75 0.92 19.39
C ASN A 329 2.13 2.26 19.80
N TRP A 330 1.80 3.12 18.83
CA TRP A 330 1.09 4.37 19.09
C TRP A 330 -0.36 4.15 19.52
N ILE A 331 -1.10 3.23 18.89
CA ILE A 331 -2.47 2.88 19.30
C ILE A 331 -2.51 2.43 20.76
N ASN A 332 -1.53 1.63 21.18
CA ASN A 332 -1.39 1.11 22.54
C ASN A 332 -0.72 2.10 23.51
N GLY A 333 -0.09 3.13 23.00
CA GLY A 333 0.67 4.11 23.78
C GLY A 333 -0.18 5.07 24.60
N PRO A 334 0.47 5.94 25.40
CA PRO A 334 -0.22 6.88 26.31
C PRO A 334 -1.08 7.93 25.59
N TYR A 335 -0.76 8.24 24.33
CA TYR A 335 -1.47 9.22 23.50
C TYR A 335 -2.40 8.54 22.47
N GLY A 336 -2.48 7.21 22.51
CA GLY A 336 -3.26 6.41 21.59
C GLY A 336 -4.70 6.16 22.06
N MET A 337 -5.41 5.41 21.26
CA MET A 337 -6.84 5.11 21.47
C MET A 337 -7.07 4.23 22.69
N VAL A 338 -6.15 3.28 22.98
CA VAL A 338 -6.25 2.39 24.14
C VAL A 338 -6.26 3.21 25.43
N ALA A 339 -5.30 4.14 25.59
CA ALA A 339 -5.24 5.00 26.75
C ALA A 339 -6.48 5.88 26.89
N SER A 340 -6.97 6.45 25.80
CA SER A 340 -8.17 7.29 25.78
C SER A 340 -9.42 6.51 26.22
N VAL A 341 -9.66 5.31 25.66
CA VAL A 341 -10.79 4.46 26.04
C VAL A 341 -10.75 4.04 27.49
N LEU A 342 -9.59 3.59 27.96
CA LEU A 342 -9.44 3.15 29.36
C LEU A 342 -9.67 4.32 30.33
N LYS A 343 -9.10 5.49 30.07
CA LYS A 343 -9.30 6.69 30.88
C LYS A 343 -10.77 7.11 30.96
N LEU A 344 -11.47 7.09 29.84
CA LEU A 344 -12.92 7.41 29.80
C LEU A 344 -13.77 6.42 30.61
N ASN A 345 -13.33 5.16 30.72
CA ASN A 345 -14.00 4.11 31.49
C ASN A 345 -13.46 3.98 32.93
N GLY A 346 -12.71 5.00 33.42
CA GLY A 346 -12.22 5.07 34.79
C GLY A 346 -11.05 4.14 35.11
N ILE A 347 -10.31 3.71 34.10
CA ILE A 347 -9.13 2.85 34.27
C ILE A 347 -7.87 3.66 33.88
N SER A 348 -6.92 3.77 34.80
CA SER A 348 -5.64 4.43 34.52
C SER A 348 -4.81 3.55 33.58
N TRP A 349 -4.35 4.15 32.49
CA TRP A 349 -3.48 3.47 31.55
C TRP A 349 -2.06 3.30 32.12
N HIS A 350 -1.47 2.14 31.92
CA HIS A 350 -0.05 1.85 32.10
C HIS A 350 0.36 0.68 31.21
N PRO A 351 1.64 0.53 30.85
CA PRO A 351 2.11 -0.60 30.05
C PRO A 351 1.71 -1.93 30.66
N GLY A 352 1.13 -2.83 29.84
CA GLY A 352 0.73 -4.17 30.26
C GLY A 352 -0.65 -4.31 30.90
N ILE A 353 -1.37 -3.22 31.19
CA ILE A 353 -2.73 -3.32 31.73
C ILE A 353 -3.70 -4.00 30.75
N ALA A 354 -3.70 -3.53 29.52
CA ALA A 354 -4.36 -4.12 28.36
C ALA A 354 -3.76 -3.54 27.10
N GLN A 355 -3.60 -4.35 26.07
CA GLN A 355 -3.06 -3.94 24.77
C GLN A 355 -3.72 -4.70 23.64
N ILE A 356 -3.73 -4.08 22.47
CA ILE A 356 -4.17 -4.67 21.22
C ILE A 356 -2.96 -5.21 20.50
N VAL A 357 -2.99 -6.48 20.11
CA VAL A 357 -1.91 -7.15 19.39
C VAL A 357 -2.46 -7.66 18.07
N PRO A 358 -1.90 -7.24 16.93
CA PRO A 358 -2.27 -7.81 15.64
C PRO A 358 -1.78 -9.26 15.57
N LEU A 359 -2.51 -10.11 14.85
CA LEU A 359 -2.02 -11.44 14.53
C LEU A 359 -0.89 -11.36 13.50
N PRO A 360 0.07 -12.29 13.49
CA PRO A 360 1.16 -12.31 12.51
C PRO A 360 0.62 -12.31 11.07
N LEU A 361 1.26 -11.56 10.18
CA LEU A 361 0.92 -11.52 8.75
C LEU A 361 1.44 -12.74 8.01
N ALA A 362 2.64 -13.21 8.35
CA ALA A 362 3.25 -14.37 7.73
C ALA A 362 2.52 -15.67 8.16
N ASP A 363 2.07 -16.42 7.17
CA ASP A 363 1.27 -17.64 7.38
C ASP A 363 2.12 -18.91 7.50
N ASP A 364 3.45 -18.79 7.36
CA ASP A 364 4.36 -19.94 7.31
C ASP A 364 4.38 -20.75 8.62
N ASP A 365 4.42 -20.07 9.76
CA ASP A 365 4.30 -20.75 11.04
C ASP A 365 2.95 -21.46 11.19
N LYS A 366 1.88 -20.89 10.60
CA LYS A 366 0.55 -21.50 10.62
C LYS A 366 0.43 -22.63 9.62
N SER A 367 0.99 -22.50 8.43
CA SER A 367 0.99 -23.57 7.43
C SER A 367 1.84 -24.75 7.89
N PHE A 368 3.02 -24.47 8.42
CA PHE A 368 3.89 -25.48 9.04
C PHE A 368 3.21 -26.13 10.26
N MET A 369 2.62 -25.35 11.16
CA MET A 369 1.90 -25.87 12.33
C MET A 369 0.68 -26.69 11.91
N ARG A 370 -0.11 -26.26 10.92
CA ARG A 370 -1.22 -27.03 10.38
C ARG A 370 -0.77 -28.36 9.78
N GLU A 371 0.32 -28.33 9.00
CA GLU A 371 0.88 -29.55 8.40
C GLU A 371 1.47 -30.48 9.47
N MET A 372 2.16 -29.93 10.46
CA MET A 372 2.68 -30.69 11.60
C MET A 372 1.53 -31.33 12.40
N ILE A 373 0.45 -30.60 12.67
CA ILE A 373 -0.74 -31.09 13.33
C ILE A 373 -1.39 -32.19 12.50
N ARG A 374 -1.61 -31.95 11.21
CA ARG A 374 -2.20 -32.92 10.29
C ARG A 374 -1.37 -34.20 10.23
N THR A 375 -0.07 -34.09 10.13
CA THR A 375 0.86 -35.25 10.12
C THR A 375 0.86 -35.97 11.44
N SER A 376 0.86 -35.25 12.57
CA SER A 376 0.79 -35.82 13.91
C SER A 376 -0.53 -36.54 14.15
N LEU A 377 -1.66 -35.95 13.78
CA LEU A 377 -2.99 -36.54 13.91
C LEU A 377 -3.13 -37.78 13.02
N ASN A 378 -2.59 -37.78 11.81
CA ASN A 378 -2.65 -38.92 10.90
C ASN A 378 -1.76 -40.08 11.38
N ASN A 379 -0.68 -39.80 12.10
CA ASN A 379 0.28 -40.80 12.58
C ASN A 379 0.04 -41.21 14.04
N ASP A 380 -0.86 -40.56 14.77
CA ASP A 380 -1.13 -40.80 16.19
C ASP A 380 -2.11 -41.99 16.37
N LYS A 381 -1.63 -43.20 16.08
CA LYS A 381 -2.42 -44.40 16.21
C LYS A 381 -2.90 -44.64 17.65
N ASP A 382 -2.14 -44.22 18.64
CA ASP A 382 -2.43 -44.39 20.04
C ASP A 382 -3.11 -43.18 20.69
N GLN A 383 -3.37 -42.12 19.90
CA GLN A 383 -4.03 -40.86 20.30
C GLN A 383 -3.32 -40.14 21.48
N ILE A 384 -2.05 -40.45 21.73
CA ILE A 384 -1.26 -39.85 22.81
C ILE A 384 -1.01 -38.37 22.58
N ILE A 385 -0.71 -37.97 21.33
CA ILE A 385 -0.42 -36.61 20.96
C ILE A 385 -1.68 -35.73 21.08
N ILE A 386 -2.84 -36.28 20.67
CA ILE A 386 -4.13 -35.59 20.76
C ILE A 386 -4.49 -35.30 22.23
N GLN A 387 -4.19 -36.22 23.16
CA GLN A 387 -4.46 -36.02 24.59
C GLN A 387 -3.57 -34.94 25.23
N ALA A 388 -2.40 -34.68 24.66
CA ALA A 388 -1.42 -33.73 25.19
C ALA A 388 -1.61 -32.30 24.62
N ILE A 389 -2.41 -32.14 23.57
CA ILE A 389 -2.59 -30.85 22.90
C ILE A 389 -3.85 -30.15 23.42
N ASP A 390 -3.67 -28.90 23.89
CA ASP A 390 -4.78 -28.00 24.18
C ASP A 390 -5.25 -27.38 22.84
N LEU A 391 -6.35 -27.92 22.30
CA LEU A 391 -6.90 -27.54 21.01
C LEU A 391 -7.37 -26.07 20.98
N GLU A 392 -7.86 -25.53 22.09
CA GLU A 392 -8.32 -24.14 22.16
C GLU A 392 -7.14 -23.18 22.04
N LYS A 393 -6.04 -23.45 22.78
CA LYS A 393 -4.81 -22.67 22.65
C LYS A 393 -4.15 -22.83 21.28
N LEU A 394 -4.28 -24.01 20.69
CA LEU A 394 -3.77 -24.27 19.36
C LEU A 394 -4.57 -23.52 18.29
N ALA A 395 -5.89 -23.56 18.39
CA ALA A 395 -6.80 -22.80 17.52
C ALA A 395 -6.53 -21.28 17.59
N ASP A 396 -6.34 -20.79 18.81
CA ASP A 396 -5.98 -19.39 19.06
C ASP A 396 -4.66 -19.00 18.36
N ARG A 397 -3.64 -19.87 18.42
CA ARG A 397 -2.34 -19.60 17.79
C ARG A 397 -2.38 -19.73 16.26
N THR A 398 -3.14 -20.66 15.73
CA THR A 398 -3.23 -20.92 14.30
C THR A 398 -4.36 -20.18 13.60
N ASN A 399 -5.17 -19.42 14.36
CA ASN A 399 -6.40 -18.76 13.87
C ASN A 399 -7.31 -19.74 13.09
N THR A 400 -7.37 -20.98 13.55
CA THR A 400 -8.21 -22.02 12.94
C THR A 400 -9.58 -21.97 13.60
N PRO A 401 -10.69 -21.82 12.83
CA PRO A 401 -12.03 -21.85 13.41
C PRO A 401 -12.27 -23.22 14.04
N MET A 402 -12.63 -23.23 15.32
CA MET A 402 -12.98 -24.43 16.06
C MET A 402 -14.38 -24.32 16.63
N LEU A 403 -15.01 -25.48 16.87
CA LEU A 403 -16.27 -25.54 17.56
C LEU A 403 -16.10 -25.10 19.02
N GLU A 404 -17.07 -24.38 19.55
CA GLU A 404 -17.15 -24.12 20.99
C GLU A 404 -17.14 -25.46 21.72
N ASN A 405 -16.28 -25.58 22.74
CA ASN A 405 -16.07 -26.83 23.51
C ASN A 405 -15.32 -27.96 22.76
N ALA A 406 -14.46 -27.61 21.78
CA ALA A 406 -13.69 -28.60 21.01
C ALA A 406 -12.90 -29.60 21.94
N ASN A 407 -12.31 -29.11 23.04
CA ASN A 407 -11.61 -29.94 24.02
C ASN A 407 -12.55 -30.91 24.73
N THR A 408 -13.79 -30.52 25.00
CA THR A 408 -14.80 -31.39 25.65
C THR A 408 -15.26 -32.48 24.69
N ILE A 409 -15.57 -32.11 23.46
CA ILE A 409 -15.96 -33.04 22.39
C ILE A 409 -14.85 -34.06 22.13
N LEU A 410 -13.61 -33.61 22.08
CA LEU A 410 -12.47 -34.50 21.89
C LEU A 410 -12.32 -35.53 23.02
N LYS A 411 -12.46 -35.06 24.26
CA LYS A 411 -12.43 -35.98 25.43
C LYS A 411 -13.54 -37.03 25.34
N GLU A 412 -14.75 -36.66 25.01
CA GLU A 412 -15.88 -37.58 24.85
C GLU A 412 -15.60 -38.62 23.74
N ILE A 413 -15.00 -38.19 22.62
CA ILE A 413 -14.62 -39.11 21.54
C ILE A 413 -13.51 -40.09 22.00
N ILE A 414 -12.51 -39.60 22.72
CA ILE A 414 -11.41 -40.40 23.23
C ILE A 414 -11.94 -41.45 24.27
N ASP A 415 -12.79 -40.98 25.19
CA ASP A 415 -13.37 -41.86 26.21
C ASP A 415 -14.24 -42.96 25.58
N LYS A 416 -15.08 -42.63 24.59
CA LYS A 416 -15.85 -43.60 23.81
C LYS A 416 -14.97 -44.63 23.10
N LYS A 417 -13.90 -44.18 22.44
CA LYS A 417 -12.96 -45.10 21.79
C LYS A 417 -12.26 -46.00 22.78
N ARG A 418 -11.92 -45.48 23.96
CA ARG A 418 -11.28 -46.27 25.03
C ARG A 418 -12.25 -47.33 25.58
N GLU A 419 -13.50 -46.95 25.83
CA GLU A 419 -14.54 -47.92 26.23
C GLU A 419 -14.77 -49.00 25.18
N THR A 420 -14.77 -48.62 23.88
CA THR A 420 -14.90 -49.58 22.79
C THR A 420 -13.69 -50.53 22.74
N ALA A 421 -12.46 -49.99 22.86
CA ALA A 421 -11.25 -50.82 22.90
C ALA A 421 -11.21 -51.77 24.12
N GLU A 422 -11.65 -51.33 25.29
CA GLU A 422 -11.77 -52.19 26.50
C GLU A 422 -12.83 -53.28 26.33
N ARG A 423 -13.97 -52.97 25.67
CA ARG A 423 -14.99 -54.00 25.34
C ARG A 423 -14.45 -55.05 24.36
N ILE A 424 -13.71 -54.63 23.34
CA ILE A 424 -13.11 -55.53 22.35
C ILE A 424 -12.06 -56.43 23.02
N GLN A 425 -11.26 -55.88 23.95
CA GLN A 425 -10.31 -56.70 24.72
C GLN A 425 -10.98 -57.70 25.63
N GLN A 426 -12.14 -57.36 26.20
CA GLN A 426 -12.89 -58.28 27.08
C GLN A 426 -13.70 -59.33 26.30
N ASN A 427 -14.10 -59.03 25.08
CA ASN A 427 -14.88 -59.94 24.26
C ASN A 427 -14.48 -59.89 22.76
N PRO A 428 -13.43 -60.62 22.34
CA PRO A 428 -12.90 -60.60 20.97
C PRO A 428 -13.91 -61.01 19.87
N ARG A 429 -15.07 -61.58 20.24
CA ARG A 429 -16.14 -61.97 19.31
C ARG A 429 -16.97 -60.76 18.81
N ASP A 430 -16.89 -59.61 19.45
CA ASP A 430 -17.62 -58.43 19.03
C ASP A 430 -16.98 -57.76 17.80
N LEU A 431 -15.72 -58.04 17.49
CA LEU A 431 -15.03 -57.61 16.26
C LEU A 431 -15.69 -58.18 14.95
N ILE A 432 -16.26 -59.39 15.04
CA ILE A 432 -16.83 -60.06 13.87
C ILE A 432 -18.22 -59.51 13.51
N LYS A 433 -18.89 -58.82 14.43
CA LYS A 433 -20.20 -58.20 14.20
C LYS A 433 -20.13 -56.80 13.63
N GLU A 434 -19.06 -56.04 13.90
CA GLU A 434 -18.89 -54.68 13.38
C GLU A 434 -18.45 -54.65 11.90
N GLU A 435 -17.77 -55.73 11.39
CA GLU A 435 -17.43 -55.85 9.97
C GLU A 435 -18.62 -56.23 9.06
N GLU A 436 -19.73 -56.78 9.66
CA GLU A 436 -20.94 -57.13 8.91
C GLU A 436 -21.97 -55.98 8.77
N ASP A 437 -21.80 -54.91 9.54
CA ASP A 437 -22.74 -53.75 9.56
C ASP A 437 -22.20 -52.50 8.86
N GLU A 438 -21.05 -52.51 8.17
CA GLU A 438 -20.69 -51.42 7.26
C GLU A 438 -21.56 -51.48 6.00
N PRO A 439 -22.42 -50.48 5.76
CA PRO A 439 -23.17 -50.42 4.53
C PRO A 439 -22.20 -50.21 3.34
N ASP A 440 -22.31 -51.08 2.35
CA ASP A 440 -21.69 -50.86 1.02
C ASP A 440 -22.19 -49.52 0.46
N ASP A 441 -21.41 -48.50 0.59
CA ASP A 441 -21.61 -47.23 -0.15
C ASP A 441 -21.14 -47.43 -1.60
N GLU A 442 -22.12 -47.66 -2.49
CA GLU A 442 -21.98 -47.49 -3.93
C GLU A 442 -21.81 -46.00 -4.34
#